data_95eda8a9b5b1d5c8d43db709affbed9e
#
_entry.id   95eda8a9b5b1d5c8d43db709affbed9e
#
_cell.length_a   1.000
_cell.length_b   1.000
_cell.length_c   1.000
_cell.angle_alpha   90.00
_cell.angle_beta   90.00
_cell.angle_gamma   90.00
#
_symmetry.space_group_name_H-M   'P 1'
#
loop_
_entity.id
_entity.type
_entity.pdbx_description
1 polymer ?
#
loop_
_entity_poly.entity_id
_entity_poly.type
_entity_poly.pdbx_seq_one_letter_code
_entity_poly.pdbx_strand_id
1 'polypeptide(L)'
;MALFAAWHANAEKEPNERVVVAYVTAGKNDVPDPTVMTHINYAFGTVNETFNGVNIQDPDRLKMIVGLKQQNPKLKVLLSIGGWTAGRFSEMAATKENRSAFAKDCKRIVEEFGLDGIDMDWEYPSSSEAGISSSPDDIDNFTLLMKELRHVLGQDKLLTIATICTAQYIDFKNCLPYLNLVNVMSYDMSDPNKQHHAALYPSPISGYCTGSEAVEAHLKAGVPKEKLVMGMPFYSKGRRQDPGIDEFLRTGVLPEGYSHQWSDEAKAEYIANEKGEFVWGYETVRSLSAKCQYILDNNLRGGMYWEYSSDKTGEFRTVLSNMLLNSGPDQHQKRYMLQL
;
A
#
# COMPACT_ATOMS: atom_id res chain seq x y z
N MET A 1 35.87 -47.90 10.29
CA MET A 1 35.34 -46.71 10.92
C MET A 1 35.28 -45.60 9.87
N ALA A 2 34.13 -45.36 9.26
CA ALA A 2 33.92 -44.34 8.25
C ALA A 2 33.16 -43.17 8.90
N LEU A 3 33.78 -42.02 9.00
CA LEU A 3 33.21 -40.76 9.48
C LEU A 3 32.28 -40.21 8.41
N PHE A 4 30.98 -40.23 8.62
CA PHE A 4 30.02 -39.46 7.84
C PHE A 4 30.05 -38.00 8.34
N ALA A 5 30.66 -37.13 7.57
CA ALA A 5 30.51 -35.67 7.72
C ALA A 5 29.14 -35.27 7.17
N ALA A 6 28.22 -34.91 8.05
CA ALA A 6 26.94 -34.31 7.66
C ALA A 6 27.20 -32.89 7.17
N TRP A 7 27.13 -32.70 5.86
CA TRP A 7 27.02 -31.36 5.27
C TRP A 7 25.62 -30.84 5.56
N HIS A 8 25.53 -29.88 6.47
CA HIS A 8 24.36 -29.01 6.58
C HIS A 8 24.45 -28.01 5.43
N ALA A 9 23.79 -28.34 4.33
CA ALA A 9 23.49 -27.34 3.32
C ALA A 9 22.56 -26.30 3.97
N ASN A 10 23.07 -25.12 4.26
CA ASN A 10 22.25 -23.93 4.41
C ASN A 10 21.56 -23.76 3.06
N ALA A 11 20.30 -24.18 2.96
CA ALA A 11 19.45 -23.78 1.85
C ALA A 11 19.35 -22.24 1.94
N GLU A 12 20.11 -21.53 1.11
CA GLU A 12 19.85 -20.13 0.86
C GLU A 12 18.38 -20.05 0.44
N LYS A 13 17.54 -19.41 1.28
CA LYS A 13 16.18 -19.13 0.89
C LYS A 13 16.24 -18.35 -0.43
N GLU A 14 15.65 -18.92 -1.49
CA GLU A 14 15.41 -18.19 -2.73
C GLU A 14 14.92 -16.79 -2.38
N PRO A 15 15.48 -15.73 -2.99
CA PRO A 15 15.05 -14.37 -2.69
C PRO A 15 13.54 -14.30 -2.92
N ASN A 16 12.79 -13.93 -1.89
CA ASN A 16 11.34 -13.77 -1.99
C ASN A 16 11.05 -12.86 -3.19
N GLU A 17 10.30 -13.36 -4.17
CA GLU A 17 9.89 -12.57 -5.33
C GLU A 17 9.25 -11.27 -4.84
N ARG A 18 9.76 -10.13 -5.30
CA ARG A 18 9.19 -8.84 -4.93
C ARG A 18 7.78 -8.69 -5.48
N VAL A 19 6.99 -7.87 -4.81
CA VAL A 19 5.62 -7.58 -5.20
C VAL A 19 5.45 -6.11 -5.60
N VAL A 20 4.55 -5.88 -6.54
CA VAL A 20 3.95 -4.57 -6.82
C VAL A 20 2.46 -4.72 -6.60
N VAL A 21 1.93 -4.02 -5.61
CA VAL A 21 0.53 -4.05 -5.20
C VAL A 21 -0.15 -2.78 -5.70
N ALA A 22 -1.16 -2.93 -6.55
CA ALA A 22 -1.96 -1.83 -7.07
C ALA A 22 -3.31 -1.75 -6.34
N TYR A 23 -3.64 -0.61 -5.75
CA TYR A 23 -5.03 -0.35 -5.40
C TYR A 23 -5.78 0.12 -6.63
N VAL A 24 -6.90 -0.54 -6.93
CA VAL A 24 -7.76 -0.26 -8.09
C VAL A 24 -9.15 0.04 -7.58
N THR A 25 -9.61 1.28 -7.76
CA THR A 25 -10.87 1.75 -7.20
C THR A 25 -12.08 1.36 -8.03
N ALA A 26 -13.21 1.14 -7.36
CA ALA A 26 -14.53 1.04 -7.98
C ALA A 26 -14.94 2.34 -8.70
N GLY A 27 -15.96 2.27 -9.55
CA GLY A 27 -16.52 3.45 -10.21
C GLY A 27 -15.62 4.13 -11.26
N LYS A 28 -14.57 3.43 -11.73
CA LYS A 28 -13.67 3.86 -12.81
C LYS A 28 -13.89 3.01 -14.06
N ASN A 29 -13.55 3.55 -15.22
CA ASN A 29 -13.72 2.85 -16.51
C ASN A 29 -12.39 2.36 -17.11
N ASP A 30 -11.27 2.66 -16.49
CA ASP A 30 -9.96 2.19 -16.93
C ASP A 30 -9.80 0.68 -16.69
N VAL A 31 -9.11 0.04 -17.59
CA VAL A 31 -8.76 -1.39 -17.50
C VAL A 31 -7.28 -1.48 -17.10
N PRO A 32 -6.98 -2.03 -15.92
CA PRO A 32 -5.59 -2.17 -15.50
C PRO A 32 -4.79 -3.10 -16.43
N ASP A 33 -3.52 -2.73 -16.69
CA ASP A 33 -2.57 -3.61 -17.35
C ASP A 33 -2.03 -4.62 -16.33
N PRO A 34 -2.39 -5.91 -16.45
CA PRO A 34 -2.01 -6.92 -15.45
C PRO A 34 -0.52 -7.30 -15.51
N THR A 35 0.25 -6.77 -16.47
CA THR A 35 1.67 -7.14 -16.66
C THR A 35 2.62 -6.29 -15.82
N VAL A 36 2.16 -5.13 -15.31
CA VAL A 36 2.98 -4.17 -14.56
C VAL A 36 2.83 -4.28 -13.03
N MET A 37 2.10 -5.28 -12.55
CA MET A 37 1.86 -5.52 -11.14
C MET A 37 1.70 -7.02 -10.83
N THR A 38 1.88 -7.38 -9.58
CA THR A 38 1.69 -8.77 -9.10
C THR A 38 0.38 -8.96 -8.36
N HIS A 39 -0.13 -7.89 -7.73
CA HIS A 39 -1.34 -7.90 -6.92
C HIS A 39 -2.23 -6.72 -7.26
N ILE A 40 -3.52 -6.95 -7.26
CA ILE A 40 -4.56 -5.92 -7.27
C ILE A 40 -5.34 -6.04 -5.96
N ASN A 41 -5.39 -4.96 -5.18
CA ASN A 41 -6.33 -4.76 -4.10
C ASN A 41 -7.49 -3.94 -4.65
N TYR A 42 -8.63 -4.59 -4.93
CA TYR A 42 -9.82 -3.91 -5.43
C TYR A 42 -10.49 -3.12 -4.31
N ALA A 43 -10.59 -1.83 -4.43
CA ALA A 43 -11.07 -0.91 -3.44
C ALA A 43 -12.45 -0.31 -3.81
N PHE A 44 -13.51 -0.54 -3.07
CA PHE A 44 -13.54 -1.24 -1.79
C PHE A 44 -14.77 -2.14 -1.62
N GLY A 45 -14.64 -3.09 -0.70
CA GLY A 45 -15.76 -3.61 0.06
C GLY A 45 -15.96 -2.81 1.36
N THR A 46 -17.15 -2.81 1.94
CA THR A 46 -17.45 -2.17 3.22
C THR A 46 -18.23 -3.11 4.13
N VAL A 47 -18.09 -2.96 5.43
CA VAL A 47 -18.92 -3.72 6.41
C VAL A 47 -20.38 -3.37 6.20
N ASN A 48 -21.24 -4.38 6.11
CA ASN A 48 -22.68 -4.20 5.92
C ASN A 48 -23.37 -3.61 7.17
N GLU A 49 -24.65 -3.24 7.02
CA GLU A 49 -25.43 -2.57 8.07
C GLU A 49 -25.75 -3.47 9.28
N THR A 50 -25.65 -4.77 9.11
CA THR A 50 -25.89 -5.76 10.17
C THR A 50 -24.60 -6.27 10.81
N PHE A 51 -23.45 -5.68 10.48
CA PHE A 51 -22.12 -5.95 11.06
C PHE A 51 -21.64 -7.40 10.87
N ASN A 52 -22.12 -8.12 9.87
CA ASN A 52 -21.88 -9.56 9.73
C ASN A 52 -21.55 -9.99 8.29
N GLY A 53 -21.31 -9.03 7.40
CA GLY A 53 -20.98 -9.30 6.01
C GLY A 53 -20.43 -8.07 5.29
N VAL A 54 -20.22 -8.20 3.99
CA VAL A 54 -19.55 -7.22 3.15
C VAL A 54 -20.44 -6.76 2.00
N ASN A 55 -20.54 -5.46 1.80
CA ASN A 55 -21.07 -4.84 0.59
C ASN A 55 -19.90 -4.55 -0.36
N ILE A 56 -19.98 -5.03 -1.60
CA ILE A 56 -18.96 -4.79 -2.61
C ILE A 56 -19.37 -3.60 -3.48
N GLN A 57 -18.50 -2.61 -3.61
CA GLN A 57 -18.71 -1.51 -4.55
C GLN A 57 -18.41 -2.00 -5.96
N ASP A 58 -19.37 -1.81 -6.88
CA ASP A 58 -19.27 -2.18 -8.29
C ASP A 58 -18.79 -3.64 -8.52
N PRO A 59 -19.61 -4.65 -8.20
CA PRO A 59 -19.23 -6.05 -8.31
C PRO A 59 -18.96 -6.50 -9.75
N ASP A 60 -19.52 -5.82 -10.75
CA ASP A 60 -19.27 -6.14 -12.15
C ASP A 60 -17.88 -5.70 -12.59
N ARG A 61 -17.40 -4.55 -12.09
CA ARG A 61 -16.00 -4.15 -12.24
C ARG A 61 -15.05 -5.13 -11.55
N LEU A 62 -15.38 -5.60 -10.34
CA LEU A 62 -14.58 -6.63 -9.66
C LEU A 62 -14.45 -7.90 -10.52
N LYS A 63 -15.54 -8.39 -11.13
CA LYS A 63 -15.51 -9.54 -12.06
C LYS A 63 -14.59 -9.28 -13.25
N MET A 64 -14.66 -8.08 -13.84
CA MET A 64 -13.78 -7.68 -14.93
C MET A 64 -12.31 -7.70 -14.50
N ILE A 65 -11.98 -7.14 -13.32
CA ILE A 65 -10.63 -7.13 -12.76
C ILE A 65 -10.11 -8.56 -12.53
N VAL A 66 -10.93 -9.45 -11.97
CA VAL A 66 -10.56 -10.87 -11.82
C VAL A 66 -10.31 -11.54 -13.19
N GLY A 67 -11.07 -11.15 -14.21
CA GLY A 67 -10.89 -11.63 -15.60
C GLY A 67 -9.50 -11.33 -16.18
N LEU A 68 -8.77 -10.33 -15.66
CA LEU A 68 -7.40 -10.01 -16.06
C LEU A 68 -6.41 -11.15 -15.80
N LYS A 69 -6.75 -12.07 -14.89
CA LYS A 69 -5.97 -13.31 -14.64
C LYS A 69 -5.84 -14.20 -15.88
N GLN A 70 -6.74 -14.05 -16.88
CA GLN A 70 -6.61 -14.74 -18.17
C GLN A 70 -5.40 -14.23 -18.97
N GLN A 71 -5.03 -12.94 -18.81
CA GLN A 71 -3.88 -12.34 -19.46
C GLN A 71 -2.58 -12.55 -18.65
N ASN A 72 -2.69 -12.57 -17.32
CA ASN A 72 -1.59 -12.87 -16.40
C ASN A 72 -2.04 -13.86 -15.32
N PRO A 73 -1.84 -15.18 -15.50
CA PRO A 73 -2.25 -16.20 -14.53
C PRO A 73 -1.55 -16.08 -13.15
N LYS A 74 -0.44 -15.35 -13.07
CA LYS A 74 0.28 -15.10 -11.81
C LYS A 74 -0.32 -13.94 -11.00
N LEU A 75 -1.17 -13.10 -11.64
CA LEU A 75 -1.82 -11.98 -10.97
C LEU A 75 -2.68 -12.45 -9.80
N LYS A 76 -2.52 -11.80 -8.65
CA LYS A 76 -3.36 -11.99 -7.47
C LYS A 76 -4.37 -10.86 -7.36
N VAL A 77 -5.63 -11.18 -7.15
CA VAL A 77 -6.71 -10.20 -6.96
C VAL A 77 -7.36 -10.42 -5.60
N LEU A 78 -7.30 -9.39 -4.76
CA LEU A 78 -7.90 -9.35 -3.43
C LEU A 78 -9.01 -8.31 -3.40
N LEU A 79 -10.03 -8.54 -2.55
CA LEU A 79 -10.95 -7.47 -2.18
C LEU A 79 -10.36 -6.73 -0.98
N SER A 80 -10.11 -5.44 -1.14
CA SER A 80 -9.79 -4.54 -0.01
C SER A 80 -11.09 -4.09 0.64
N ILE A 81 -11.18 -4.29 1.96
CA ILE A 81 -12.36 -3.95 2.75
C ILE A 81 -12.01 -2.83 3.70
N GLY A 82 -12.64 -1.67 3.53
CA GLY A 82 -12.40 -0.51 4.35
C GLY A 82 -12.19 0.77 3.56
N GLY A 83 -11.07 1.45 3.85
CA GLY A 83 -10.71 2.76 3.35
C GLY A 83 -11.12 3.89 4.30
N TRP A 84 -10.59 5.08 4.07
CA TRP A 84 -10.86 6.27 4.88
C TRP A 84 -12.37 6.54 4.96
N THR A 85 -12.88 6.82 6.17
CA THR A 85 -14.31 7.00 6.51
C THR A 85 -15.18 5.73 6.47
N ALA A 86 -14.66 4.57 6.10
CA ALA A 86 -15.44 3.33 6.15
C ALA A 86 -15.62 2.87 7.61
N GLY A 87 -16.83 3.01 8.13
CA GLY A 87 -17.19 2.67 9.51
C GLY A 87 -17.66 1.23 9.69
N ARG A 88 -18.27 0.97 10.86
CA ARG A 88 -18.90 -0.29 11.29
C ARG A 88 -17.90 -1.41 11.65
N PHE A 89 -16.61 -1.14 11.59
CA PHE A 89 -15.61 -2.14 11.94
C PHE A 89 -15.59 -2.46 13.43
N SER A 90 -15.71 -1.43 14.29
CA SER A 90 -15.71 -1.61 15.74
C SER A 90 -16.88 -2.49 16.18
N GLU A 91 -18.08 -2.27 15.65
CA GLU A 91 -19.28 -3.07 15.93
C GLU A 91 -19.16 -4.50 15.35
N MET A 92 -18.63 -4.63 14.13
CA MET A 92 -18.42 -5.94 13.50
C MET A 92 -17.38 -6.76 14.26
N ALA A 93 -16.29 -6.14 14.71
CA ALA A 93 -15.21 -6.83 15.39
C ALA A 93 -15.50 -7.11 16.88
N ALA A 94 -16.47 -6.41 17.50
CA ALA A 94 -16.72 -6.49 18.94
C ALA A 94 -17.13 -7.88 19.43
N THR A 95 -17.92 -8.62 18.66
CA THR A 95 -18.43 -9.93 19.10
C THR A 95 -17.87 -11.08 18.28
N LYS A 96 -17.75 -12.25 18.89
CA LYS A 96 -17.32 -13.47 18.19
C LYS A 96 -18.30 -13.85 17.08
N GLU A 97 -19.59 -13.66 17.32
CA GLU A 97 -20.68 -13.99 16.39
C GLU A 97 -20.55 -13.15 15.12
N ASN A 98 -20.37 -11.83 15.24
CA ASN A 98 -20.19 -10.92 14.12
C ASN A 98 -18.90 -11.21 13.37
N ARG A 99 -17.76 -11.36 14.06
CA ARG A 99 -16.47 -11.72 13.41
C ARG A 99 -16.57 -13.01 12.62
N SER A 100 -17.19 -14.04 13.20
CA SER A 100 -17.35 -15.35 12.54
C SER A 100 -18.27 -15.28 11.33
N ALA A 101 -19.38 -14.53 11.42
CA ALA A 101 -20.30 -14.34 10.30
C ALA A 101 -19.65 -13.52 9.19
N PHE A 102 -18.98 -12.41 9.52
CA PHE A 102 -18.21 -11.58 8.58
C PHE A 102 -17.12 -12.37 7.87
N ALA A 103 -16.34 -13.18 8.61
CA ALA A 103 -15.28 -13.99 8.03
C ALA A 103 -15.83 -15.06 7.06
N LYS A 104 -16.96 -15.69 7.38
CA LYS A 104 -17.66 -16.63 6.48
C LYS A 104 -18.15 -15.92 5.21
N ASP A 105 -18.66 -14.71 5.33
CA ASP A 105 -19.09 -13.92 4.17
C ASP A 105 -17.89 -13.52 3.31
N CYS A 106 -16.76 -13.14 3.89
CA CYS A 106 -15.51 -12.92 3.16
C CYS A 106 -15.09 -14.18 2.37
N LYS A 107 -15.15 -15.37 3.00
CA LYS A 107 -14.86 -16.63 2.30
C LYS A 107 -15.81 -16.85 1.13
N ARG A 108 -17.13 -16.68 1.34
CA ARG A 108 -18.15 -16.81 0.27
C ARG A 108 -17.79 -15.90 -0.91
N ILE A 109 -17.45 -14.63 -0.65
CA ILE A 109 -17.05 -13.66 -1.69
C ILE A 109 -15.78 -14.11 -2.42
N VAL A 110 -14.76 -14.55 -1.69
CA VAL A 110 -13.52 -15.07 -2.28
C VAL A 110 -13.80 -16.25 -3.23
N GLU A 111 -14.68 -17.16 -2.86
CA GLU A 111 -15.08 -18.31 -3.67
C GLU A 111 -15.95 -17.88 -4.87
N GLU A 112 -16.95 -17.04 -4.63
CA GLU A 112 -17.91 -16.59 -5.66
C GLU A 112 -17.22 -15.79 -6.78
N PHE A 113 -16.31 -14.88 -6.43
CA PHE A 113 -15.63 -14.04 -7.41
C PHE A 113 -14.29 -14.63 -7.91
N GLY A 114 -13.82 -15.75 -7.35
CA GLY A 114 -12.53 -16.34 -7.71
C GLY A 114 -11.34 -15.50 -7.27
N LEU A 115 -11.45 -14.82 -6.12
CA LEU A 115 -10.40 -13.99 -5.54
C LEU A 115 -9.26 -14.83 -4.96
N ASP A 116 -8.09 -14.22 -4.86
CA ASP A 116 -6.92 -14.81 -4.21
C ASP A 116 -6.86 -14.51 -2.71
N GLY A 117 -7.70 -13.61 -2.20
CA GLY A 117 -7.75 -13.30 -0.78
C GLY A 117 -8.48 -12.00 -0.42
N ILE A 118 -8.21 -11.54 0.79
CA ILE A 118 -8.78 -10.32 1.39
C ILE A 118 -7.64 -9.41 1.83
N ASP A 119 -7.79 -8.12 1.59
CA ASP A 119 -7.00 -7.04 2.17
C ASP A 119 -7.88 -6.27 3.18
N MET A 120 -7.37 -6.02 4.39
CA MET A 120 -8.13 -5.31 5.41
C MET A 120 -7.56 -3.90 5.60
N ASP A 121 -8.40 -2.91 5.34
CA ASP A 121 -8.05 -1.49 5.38
C ASP A 121 -8.94 -0.74 6.38
N TRP A 122 -8.87 -1.14 7.65
CA TRP A 122 -9.56 -0.45 8.75
C TRP A 122 -8.73 0.74 9.23
N GLU A 123 -9.26 1.96 9.03
CA GLU A 123 -8.56 3.23 9.34
C GLU A 123 -9.25 4.02 10.47
N TYR A 124 -8.98 3.79 11.76
CA TYR A 124 -8.09 2.74 12.31
C TYR A 124 -8.73 2.10 13.54
N PRO A 125 -8.33 0.89 13.96
CA PRO A 125 -8.77 0.32 15.23
C PRO A 125 -8.49 1.27 16.41
N SER A 126 -9.43 1.46 17.30
CA SER A 126 -9.37 2.37 18.46
C SER A 126 -9.18 3.86 18.12
N SER A 127 -9.43 4.26 16.86
CA SER A 127 -9.38 5.68 16.44
C SER A 127 -10.67 6.10 15.77
N SER A 128 -11.15 7.31 16.12
CA SER A 128 -12.31 7.95 15.49
C SER A 128 -11.93 9.08 14.50
N GLU A 129 -10.67 9.22 14.13
CA GLU A 129 -10.19 10.33 13.29
C GLU A 129 -10.88 10.39 11.91
N ALA A 130 -11.20 9.24 11.33
CA ALA A 130 -11.95 9.17 10.07
C ALA A 130 -13.46 9.43 10.22
N GLY A 131 -13.94 9.87 11.39
CA GLY A 131 -15.36 10.06 11.67
C GLY A 131 -16.13 8.75 11.87
N ILE A 132 -15.44 7.66 12.19
CA ILE A 132 -15.99 6.32 12.41
C ILE A 132 -16.12 6.01 13.91
N SER A 133 -16.96 5.01 14.23
CA SER A 133 -17.02 4.44 15.59
C SER A 133 -15.71 3.77 15.97
N SER A 134 -15.37 3.82 17.25
CA SER A 134 -14.17 3.19 17.79
C SER A 134 -14.40 2.70 19.24
N SER A 135 -13.63 1.71 19.65
CA SER A 135 -13.61 1.13 20.99
C SER A 135 -12.16 0.94 21.46
N PRO A 136 -11.87 1.06 22.75
CA PRO A 136 -10.54 0.70 23.29
C PRO A 136 -10.13 -0.74 22.98
N ASP A 137 -11.09 -1.64 22.78
CA ASP A 137 -10.87 -3.07 22.53
C ASP A 137 -10.58 -3.38 21.05
N ASP A 138 -10.66 -2.40 20.14
CA ASP A 138 -10.58 -2.64 18.70
C ASP A 138 -9.25 -3.25 18.25
N ILE A 139 -8.12 -2.92 18.90
CA ILE A 139 -6.80 -3.49 18.57
C ILE A 139 -6.79 -5.01 18.84
N ASP A 140 -7.32 -5.41 19.99
CA ASP A 140 -7.45 -6.84 20.33
C ASP A 140 -8.46 -7.54 19.43
N ASN A 141 -9.60 -6.89 19.18
CA ASN A 141 -10.65 -7.40 18.29
C ASN A 141 -10.17 -7.50 16.84
N PHE A 142 -9.31 -6.60 16.36
CA PHE A 142 -8.67 -6.72 15.05
C PHE A 142 -7.80 -7.98 14.96
N THR A 143 -7.02 -8.26 15.98
CA THR A 143 -6.20 -9.48 16.04
C THR A 143 -7.08 -10.74 16.00
N LEU A 144 -8.18 -10.75 16.76
CA LEU A 144 -9.15 -11.85 16.74
C LEU A 144 -9.83 -11.98 15.37
N LEU A 145 -10.13 -10.88 14.70
CA LEU A 145 -10.69 -10.86 13.35
C LEU A 145 -9.70 -11.46 12.33
N MET A 146 -8.42 -11.09 12.37
CA MET A 146 -7.40 -11.65 11.48
C MET A 146 -7.23 -13.16 11.70
N LYS A 147 -7.28 -13.60 12.95
CA LYS A 147 -7.27 -15.04 13.30
C LYS A 147 -8.47 -15.78 12.70
N GLU A 148 -9.67 -15.22 12.82
CA GLU A 148 -10.90 -15.83 12.29
C GLU A 148 -10.88 -15.86 10.76
N LEU A 149 -10.48 -14.77 10.10
CA LEU A 149 -10.32 -14.71 8.64
C LEU A 149 -9.31 -15.76 8.16
N ARG A 150 -8.16 -15.87 8.80
CA ARG A 150 -7.15 -16.89 8.44
C ARG A 150 -7.69 -18.30 8.60
N HIS A 151 -8.46 -18.54 9.66
CA HIS A 151 -9.07 -19.85 9.89
C HIS A 151 -10.04 -20.25 8.76
N VAL A 152 -10.92 -19.35 8.34
CA VAL A 152 -11.93 -19.67 7.31
C VAL A 152 -11.38 -19.62 5.89
N LEU A 153 -10.42 -18.73 5.60
CA LEU A 153 -9.78 -18.61 4.28
C LEU A 153 -8.80 -19.76 4.01
N GLY A 154 -8.25 -20.38 5.05
CA GLY A 154 -7.19 -21.38 4.91
C GLY A 154 -5.82 -20.75 4.63
N GLN A 155 -4.81 -21.57 4.37
CA GLN A 155 -3.43 -21.11 4.14
C GLN A 155 -3.17 -20.69 2.69
N ASP A 156 -3.97 -21.16 1.75
CA ASP A 156 -3.78 -20.93 0.31
C ASP A 156 -4.27 -19.55 -0.16
N LYS A 157 -5.10 -18.88 0.64
CA LYS A 157 -5.59 -17.54 0.35
C LYS A 157 -4.77 -16.46 1.03
N LEU A 158 -4.61 -15.34 0.36
CA LEU A 158 -3.89 -14.21 0.90
C LEU A 158 -4.76 -13.45 1.92
N LEU A 159 -4.14 -13.02 3.01
CA LEU A 159 -4.69 -12.09 3.97
C LEU A 159 -3.67 -11.00 4.18
N THR A 160 -4.00 -9.78 3.76
CA THR A 160 -3.13 -8.60 3.83
C THR A 160 -3.81 -7.49 4.60
N ILE A 161 -3.05 -6.51 5.05
CA ILE A 161 -3.59 -5.33 5.72
C ILE A 161 -2.94 -4.06 5.19
N ALA A 162 -3.67 -2.94 5.23
CA ALA A 162 -3.12 -1.60 5.11
C ALA A 162 -2.92 -1.01 6.52
N THR A 163 -1.83 -0.24 6.71
CA THR A 163 -1.48 0.30 8.02
C THR A 163 -0.98 1.73 7.95
N ILE A 164 -1.25 2.52 9.00
CA ILE A 164 -0.71 3.88 9.12
C ILE A 164 0.83 3.87 9.22
N CYS A 165 1.47 4.91 8.72
CA CYS A 165 2.93 5.07 8.68
C CYS A 165 3.63 4.89 10.05
N THR A 166 2.96 5.21 11.14
CA THR A 166 3.53 5.14 12.52
C THR A 166 3.50 3.74 13.15
N ALA A 167 2.97 2.72 12.45
CA ALA A 167 2.78 1.37 12.96
C ALA A 167 1.87 1.28 14.22
N GLN A 168 1.03 2.30 14.46
CA GLN A 168 0.05 2.31 15.54
C GLN A 168 -1.17 1.45 15.20
N TYR A 169 -2.02 1.22 16.19
CA TYR A 169 -3.33 0.59 16.07
C TYR A 169 -3.36 -0.90 15.70
N ILE A 170 -2.19 -1.54 15.57
CA ILE A 170 -2.08 -2.98 15.28
C ILE A 170 -1.14 -3.64 16.30
N ASP A 171 -1.59 -4.72 16.94
CA ASP A 171 -0.71 -5.62 17.68
C ASP A 171 0.01 -6.57 16.70
N PHE A 172 1.09 -6.08 16.10
CA PHE A 172 1.84 -6.87 15.11
C PHE A 172 2.34 -8.19 15.67
N LYS A 173 2.77 -8.22 16.94
CA LYS A 173 3.29 -9.46 17.56
C LYS A 173 2.27 -10.61 17.47
N ASN A 174 1.01 -10.32 17.75
CA ASN A 174 -0.05 -11.32 17.75
C ASN A 174 -0.78 -11.44 16.39
N CYS A 175 -0.69 -10.44 15.52
CA CYS A 175 -1.39 -10.39 14.23
C CYS A 175 -0.58 -11.02 13.07
N LEU A 176 0.76 -10.86 13.05
CA LEU A 176 1.65 -11.30 11.97
C LEU A 176 1.57 -12.77 11.58
N PRO A 177 1.30 -13.74 12.50
CA PRO A 177 1.14 -15.13 12.10
C PRO A 177 0.01 -15.38 11.11
N TYR A 178 -0.97 -14.50 11.04
CA TYR A 178 -2.14 -14.60 10.16
C TYR A 178 -1.96 -13.89 8.83
N LEU A 179 -0.99 -12.99 8.70
CA LEU A 179 -0.83 -12.07 7.58
C LEU A 179 0.22 -12.54 6.57
N ASN A 180 -0.04 -12.28 5.30
CA ASN A 180 0.92 -12.48 4.20
C ASN A 180 1.71 -11.22 3.88
N LEU A 181 1.04 -10.04 3.81
CA LEU A 181 1.66 -8.75 3.53
C LEU A 181 1.12 -7.68 4.48
N VAL A 182 1.97 -6.68 4.76
CA VAL A 182 1.65 -5.46 5.48
C VAL A 182 1.94 -4.30 4.54
N ASN A 183 0.88 -3.69 4.00
CA ASN A 183 0.93 -2.55 3.10
C ASN A 183 1.01 -1.27 3.93
N VAL A 184 2.17 -0.64 3.98
CA VAL A 184 2.37 0.57 4.77
C VAL A 184 1.93 1.79 3.96
N MET A 185 0.95 2.53 4.45
CA MET A 185 0.51 3.79 3.86
C MET A 185 1.50 4.90 4.19
N SER A 186 2.68 4.88 3.55
CA SER A 186 3.75 5.86 3.69
C SER A 186 3.49 7.10 2.84
N TYR A 187 2.31 7.66 3.00
CA TYR A 187 1.81 8.90 2.41
C TYR A 187 0.80 9.55 3.35
N ASP A 188 0.40 10.79 3.03
CA ASP A 188 -0.43 11.62 3.92
C ASP A 188 0.21 11.90 5.29
N MET A 189 1.55 11.93 5.32
CA MET A 189 2.40 12.00 6.51
C MET A 189 2.73 13.43 6.94
N SER A 190 1.92 14.42 6.58
CA SER A 190 2.22 15.85 6.85
C SER A 190 0.98 16.73 6.86
N ASP A 191 1.14 17.99 7.30
CA ASP A 191 0.25 19.07 6.89
C ASP A 191 0.55 19.42 5.42
N PRO A 192 -0.33 19.04 4.47
CA PRO A 192 -0.05 19.22 3.06
C PRO A 192 0.03 20.68 2.61
N ASN A 193 -0.39 21.63 3.47
CA ASN A 193 -0.29 23.06 3.17
C ASN A 193 1.14 23.61 3.34
N LYS A 194 2.02 22.86 4.02
CA LYS A 194 3.36 23.32 4.39
C LYS A 194 4.47 22.36 4.04
N GLN A 195 4.15 21.08 3.86
CA GLN A 195 5.13 20.01 3.78
C GLN A 195 4.71 18.93 2.79
N HIS A 196 5.69 18.23 2.24
CA HIS A 196 5.47 17.09 1.34
C HIS A 196 4.85 15.91 2.12
N HIS A 197 3.76 15.38 1.58
CA HIS A 197 2.99 14.34 2.27
C HIS A 197 3.58 12.92 2.15
N ALA A 198 4.62 12.73 1.32
CA ALA A 198 5.20 11.41 1.05
C ALA A 198 6.74 11.49 0.82
N ALA A 199 7.44 12.37 1.54
CA ALA A 199 8.90 12.44 1.50
C ALA A 199 9.52 11.09 1.87
N LEU A 200 10.63 10.70 1.19
CA LEU A 200 11.32 9.46 1.51
C LEU A 200 12.14 9.58 2.80
N TYR A 201 12.82 10.71 3.00
CA TYR A 201 13.69 10.96 4.15
C TYR A 201 13.33 12.25 4.88
N PRO A 202 13.70 12.37 6.17
CA PRO A 202 13.53 13.60 6.94
C PRO A 202 14.24 14.79 6.30
N SER A 203 13.57 15.93 6.26
CA SER A 203 14.08 17.20 5.72
C SER A 203 13.18 18.37 6.16
N PRO A 204 13.56 19.62 5.88
CA PRO A 204 12.70 20.77 6.18
C PRO A 204 11.33 20.76 5.49
N ILE A 205 11.18 20.03 4.38
CA ILE A 205 9.90 19.89 3.66
C ILE A 205 9.14 18.61 3.99
N SER A 206 9.67 17.72 4.83
CA SER A 206 8.95 16.50 5.25
C SER A 206 8.05 16.77 6.45
N GLY A 207 7.03 15.93 6.62
CA GLY A 207 6.05 16.04 7.69
C GLY A 207 6.48 15.37 9.00
N TYR A 208 5.49 14.87 9.74
CA TYR A 208 5.69 14.19 11.03
C TYR A 208 6.24 12.76 10.88
N CYS A 209 6.23 12.22 9.69
CA CYS A 209 6.76 10.92 9.33
C CYS A 209 7.25 10.95 7.87
N THR A 210 8.16 10.06 7.52
CA THR A 210 8.69 9.89 6.17
C THR A 210 8.65 8.42 5.77
N GLY A 211 8.87 8.10 4.50
CA GLY A 211 8.86 6.73 4.02
C GLY A 211 9.87 5.84 4.75
N SER A 212 11.08 6.34 5.02
CA SER A 212 12.11 5.59 5.75
C SER A 212 11.73 5.38 7.22
N GLU A 213 11.18 6.40 7.88
CA GLU A 213 10.71 6.30 9.27
C GLU A 213 9.51 5.37 9.40
N ALA A 214 8.59 5.38 8.43
CA ALA A 214 7.46 4.45 8.40
C ALA A 214 7.93 2.99 8.30
N VAL A 215 8.90 2.71 7.43
CA VAL A 215 9.51 1.37 7.34
C VAL A 215 10.19 1.00 8.66
N GLU A 216 10.96 1.90 9.25
CA GLU A 216 11.66 1.66 10.52
C GLU A 216 10.68 1.40 11.68
N ALA A 217 9.57 2.15 11.75
CA ALA A 217 8.53 1.94 12.75
C ALA A 217 7.93 0.52 12.67
N HIS A 218 7.63 0.05 11.46
CA HIS A 218 7.10 -1.30 11.27
C HIS A 218 8.12 -2.40 11.59
N LEU A 219 9.39 -2.22 11.21
CA LEU A 219 10.47 -3.14 11.58
C LEU A 219 10.63 -3.23 13.10
N LYS A 220 10.60 -2.08 13.81
CA LYS A 220 10.62 -2.02 15.27
C LYS A 220 9.40 -2.69 15.92
N ALA A 221 8.24 -2.60 15.28
CA ALA A 221 7.03 -3.29 15.71
C ALA A 221 7.05 -4.81 15.43
N GLY A 222 8.11 -5.32 14.80
CA GLY A 222 8.32 -6.74 14.54
C GLY A 222 7.88 -7.24 13.17
N VAL A 223 7.44 -6.35 12.26
CA VAL A 223 7.09 -6.74 10.88
C VAL A 223 8.36 -7.17 10.15
N PRO A 224 8.45 -8.41 9.65
CA PRO A 224 9.62 -8.86 8.92
C PRO A 224 9.65 -8.24 7.51
N LYS A 225 10.87 -7.99 7.00
CA LYS A 225 11.07 -7.34 5.68
C LYS A 225 10.35 -8.06 4.54
N GLU A 226 10.27 -9.37 4.60
CA GLU A 226 9.61 -10.23 3.62
C GLU A 226 8.07 -10.13 3.61
N LYS A 227 7.48 -9.41 4.55
CA LYS A 227 6.04 -9.07 4.57
C LYS A 227 5.78 -7.58 4.37
N LEU A 228 6.81 -6.73 4.44
CA LEU A 228 6.68 -5.29 4.47
C LEU A 228 6.67 -4.71 3.06
N VAL A 229 5.57 -4.03 2.70
CA VAL A 229 5.36 -3.39 1.40
C VAL A 229 5.22 -1.89 1.60
N MET A 230 6.14 -1.11 0.98
CA MET A 230 6.17 0.35 1.12
C MET A 230 5.16 1.02 0.20
N GLY A 231 4.34 1.92 0.72
CA GLY A 231 3.33 2.66 -0.02
C GLY A 231 3.85 3.90 -0.73
N MET A 232 3.27 4.18 -1.90
CA MET A 232 3.58 5.34 -2.73
C MET A 232 2.28 5.96 -3.25
N PRO A 233 2.07 7.28 -3.09
CA PRO A 233 0.90 7.93 -3.65
C PRO A 233 1.12 8.23 -5.13
N PHE A 234 0.12 7.98 -5.96
CA PHE A 234 0.12 8.44 -7.35
C PHE A 234 -0.69 9.74 -7.53
N TYR A 235 -1.06 10.35 -6.42
CA TYR A 235 -1.73 11.63 -6.35
C TYR A 235 -0.83 12.67 -5.68
N SER A 236 -1.20 13.93 -5.80
CA SER A 236 -0.47 15.08 -5.26
C SER A 236 -1.30 15.82 -4.23
N LYS A 237 -0.64 16.47 -3.29
CA LYS A 237 -1.27 17.28 -2.23
C LYS A 237 -0.53 18.58 -1.97
N GLY A 238 -1.27 19.61 -1.55
CA GLY A 238 -0.68 20.88 -1.14
C GLY A 238 -1.74 21.92 -0.77
N ARG A 239 -1.32 23.17 -0.82
CA ARG A 239 -2.12 24.35 -0.45
C ARG A 239 -3.18 24.67 -1.51
N ARG A 240 -4.36 24.08 -1.40
CA ARG A 240 -5.47 24.25 -2.35
C ARG A 240 -6.03 25.68 -2.45
N GLN A 241 -5.75 26.55 -1.49
CA GLN A 241 -6.19 27.93 -1.49
C GLN A 241 -5.12 28.88 -2.07
N ASP A 242 -4.04 28.33 -2.62
CA ASP A 242 -3.00 29.10 -3.29
C ASP A 242 -3.43 29.37 -4.74
N PRO A 243 -3.61 30.67 -5.15
CA PRO A 243 -4.14 31.00 -6.47
C PRO A 243 -3.29 30.48 -7.63
N GLY A 244 -1.96 30.40 -7.46
CA GLY A 244 -1.05 29.88 -8.48
C GLY A 244 -1.18 28.37 -8.65
N ILE A 245 -1.45 27.64 -7.57
CA ILE A 245 -1.73 26.19 -7.62
C ILE A 245 -3.10 25.94 -8.24
N ASP A 246 -4.13 26.72 -7.92
CA ASP A 246 -5.45 26.58 -8.54
C ASP A 246 -5.37 26.80 -10.07
N GLU A 247 -4.58 27.79 -10.50
CA GLU A 247 -4.32 28.03 -11.93
C GLU A 247 -3.56 26.88 -12.57
N PHE A 248 -2.49 26.40 -11.94
CA PHE A 248 -1.70 25.26 -12.41
C PHE A 248 -2.55 23.99 -12.55
N LEU A 249 -3.35 23.65 -11.54
CA LEU A 249 -4.22 22.47 -11.59
C LEU A 249 -5.27 22.54 -12.71
N ARG A 250 -5.68 23.75 -13.09
CA ARG A 250 -6.65 23.98 -14.17
C ARG A 250 -6.00 23.99 -15.55
N THR A 251 -4.80 24.55 -15.70
CA THR A 251 -4.15 24.82 -17.00
C THR A 251 -3.00 23.89 -17.32
N GLY A 252 -2.40 23.25 -16.32
CA GLY A 252 -1.14 22.51 -16.45
C GLY A 252 0.12 23.40 -16.57
N VAL A 253 -0.04 24.74 -16.46
CA VAL A 253 1.06 25.71 -16.62
C VAL A 253 1.30 26.41 -15.30
N LEU A 254 2.54 26.37 -14.80
CA LEU A 254 2.92 27.13 -13.60
C LEU A 254 2.90 28.63 -13.88
N PRO A 255 2.22 29.45 -13.03
CA PRO A 255 2.27 30.90 -13.15
C PRO A 255 3.67 31.48 -12.91
N GLU A 256 3.88 32.71 -13.31
CA GLU A 256 5.10 33.46 -12.99
C GLU A 256 5.33 33.50 -11.46
N GLY A 257 6.58 33.35 -11.05
CA GLY A 257 6.97 33.28 -9.64
C GLY A 257 6.89 31.90 -8.99
N TYR A 258 6.28 30.91 -9.66
CA TYR A 258 6.25 29.53 -9.17
C TYR A 258 7.28 28.67 -9.91
N SER A 259 7.85 27.68 -9.22
CA SER A 259 8.86 26.80 -9.81
C SER A 259 8.81 25.38 -9.26
N HIS A 260 9.15 24.42 -10.12
CA HIS A 260 9.42 23.06 -9.71
C HIS A 260 10.75 22.98 -8.94
N GLN A 261 10.75 22.30 -7.81
CA GLN A 261 11.91 22.12 -6.95
C GLN A 261 12.12 20.64 -6.64
N TRP A 262 13.38 20.25 -6.51
CA TRP A 262 13.80 18.94 -6.01
C TRP A 262 14.51 19.09 -4.67
N SER A 263 14.08 18.37 -3.66
CA SER A 263 14.82 18.20 -2.42
C SER A 263 15.66 16.91 -2.50
N ASP A 264 16.96 17.07 -2.60
CA ASP A 264 17.86 15.92 -2.61
C ASP A 264 17.91 15.20 -1.25
N GLU A 265 17.66 15.93 -0.18
CA GLU A 265 17.56 15.40 1.18
C GLU A 265 16.30 14.56 1.35
N ALA A 266 15.12 15.09 0.99
CA ALA A 266 13.83 14.40 1.07
C ALA A 266 13.62 13.33 0.00
N LYS A 267 14.41 13.37 -1.11
CA LYS A 267 14.15 12.64 -2.36
C LYS A 267 12.71 12.84 -2.87
N ALA A 268 12.27 14.09 -2.86
CA ALA A 268 10.91 14.50 -3.20
C ALA A 268 10.86 15.77 -4.03
N GLU A 269 9.88 15.87 -4.91
CA GLU A 269 9.63 17.05 -5.73
C GLU A 269 8.42 17.84 -5.24
N TYR A 270 8.52 19.17 -5.38
CA TYR A 270 7.46 20.07 -4.97
C TYR A 270 7.44 21.33 -5.83
N ILE A 271 6.34 22.07 -5.76
CA ILE A 271 6.24 23.43 -6.29
C ILE A 271 6.49 24.40 -5.15
N ALA A 272 7.36 25.39 -5.39
CA ALA A 272 7.57 26.54 -4.52
C ALA A 272 6.96 27.80 -5.16
N ASN A 273 6.46 28.73 -4.32
CA ASN A 273 6.00 30.06 -4.75
C ASN A 273 7.18 31.04 -4.91
N GLU A 274 6.89 32.29 -5.26
CA GLU A 274 7.87 33.37 -5.45
C GLU A 274 8.76 33.65 -4.22
N LYS A 275 8.30 33.26 -3.01
CA LYS A 275 9.04 33.40 -1.75
C LYS A 275 9.91 32.18 -1.45
N GLY A 276 9.90 31.16 -2.31
CA GLY A 276 10.57 29.89 -2.08
C GLY A 276 9.85 28.97 -1.08
N GLU A 277 8.62 29.28 -0.68
CA GLU A 277 7.84 28.46 0.25
C GLU A 277 7.24 27.27 -0.49
N PHE A 278 7.19 26.11 0.19
CA PHE A 278 6.47 24.92 -0.27
C PHE A 278 4.98 25.23 -0.45
N VAL A 279 4.42 24.85 -1.59
CA VAL A 279 2.98 24.99 -1.87
C VAL A 279 2.31 23.71 -2.34
N TRP A 280 3.03 22.81 -3.03
CA TRP A 280 2.44 21.58 -3.57
C TRP A 280 3.47 20.45 -3.69
N GLY A 281 3.19 19.28 -3.12
CA GLY A 281 4.02 18.08 -3.24
C GLY A 281 3.43 17.06 -4.21
N TYR A 282 4.28 16.42 -5.00
CA TYR A 282 3.89 15.43 -6.00
C TYR A 282 5.00 14.40 -6.24
N GLU A 283 4.61 13.26 -6.79
CA GLU A 283 5.57 12.24 -7.22
C GLU A 283 6.00 12.45 -8.68
N THR A 284 7.19 11.98 -8.98
CA THR A 284 7.75 11.90 -10.32
C THR A 284 8.44 10.57 -10.54
N VAL A 285 8.85 10.28 -11.77
CA VAL A 285 9.72 9.14 -12.09
C VAL A 285 10.97 9.13 -11.22
N ARG A 286 11.54 10.32 -10.94
CA ARG A 286 12.74 10.47 -10.10
C ARG A 286 12.50 10.10 -8.64
N SER A 287 11.45 10.63 -8.01
CA SER A 287 11.12 10.36 -6.62
C SER A 287 10.70 8.91 -6.41
N LEU A 288 9.89 8.36 -7.33
CA LEU A 288 9.50 6.95 -7.29
C LEU A 288 10.68 6.00 -7.51
N SER A 289 11.63 6.36 -8.40
CA SER A 289 12.87 5.58 -8.56
C SER A 289 13.71 5.56 -7.28
N ALA A 290 13.80 6.68 -6.56
CA ALA A 290 14.48 6.72 -5.26
C ALA A 290 13.80 5.82 -4.22
N LYS A 291 12.46 5.81 -4.17
CA LYS A 291 11.69 4.92 -3.29
C LYS A 291 11.84 3.44 -3.67
N CYS A 292 11.81 3.12 -4.96
CA CYS A 292 12.08 1.76 -5.42
C CYS A 292 13.51 1.32 -5.08
N GLN A 293 14.51 2.21 -5.23
CA GLN A 293 15.88 1.90 -4.82
C GLN A 293 15.98 1.64 -3.32
N TYR A 294 15.29 2.44 -2.48
CA TYR A 294 15.21 2.21 -1.05
C TYR A 294 14.61 0.84 -0.70
N ILE A 295 13.55 0.41 -1.41
CA ILE A 295 12.96 -0.94 -1.26
C ILE A 295 13.99 -2.03 -1.57
N LEU A 296 14.77 -1.86 -2.64
CA LEU A 296 15.81 -2.80 -3.06
C LEU A 296 16.95 -2.87 -2.03
N ASP A 297 17.49 -1.73 -1.62
CA ASP A 297 18.62 -1.62 -0.69
C ASP A 297 18.30 -2.18 0.70
N ASN A 298 17.06 -2.03 1.13
CA ASN A 298 16.58 -2.54 2.42
C ASN A 298 16.01 -3.97 2.34
N ASN A 299 16.00 -4.56 1.16
CA ASN A 299 15.46 -5.90 0.90
C ASN A 299 14.01 -6.08 1.40
N LEU A 300 13.16 -5.06 1.17
CA LEU A 300 11.73 -5.11 1.50
C LEU A 300 10.98 -6.01 0.52
N ARG A 301 9.78 -6.46 0.91
CA ARG A 301 8.93 -7.33 0.08
C ARG A 301 8.53 -6.66 -1.25
N GLY A 302 8.34 -5.36 -1.28
CA GLY A 302 7.96 -4.64 -2.50
C GLY A 302 7.37 -3.28 -2.27
N GLY A 303 6.68 -2.78 -3.28
CA GLY A 303 5.98 -1.51 -3.27
C GLY A 303 4.48 -1.64 -3.51
N MET A 304 3.71 -0.75 -2.91
CA MET A 304 2.28 -0.59 -3.13
C MET A 304 1.99 0.84 -3.58
N TYR A 305 0.94 1.06 -4.34
CA TYR A 305 0.53 2.42 -4.69
C TYR A 305 -0.98 2.65 -4.59
N TRP A 306 -1.33 3.84 -4.14
CA TRP A 306 -2.66 4.41 -4.14
C TRP A 306 -2.71 5.56 -5.15
N GLU A 307 -3.45 5.57 -6.26
CA GLU A 307 -4.21 4.47 -6.81
C GLU A 307 -4.00 4.41 -8.35
N TYR A 308 -4.36 3.32 -8.96
CA TYR A 308 -4.05 3.00 -10.36
C TYR A 308 -4.48 4.09 -11.35
N SER A 309 -5.72 4.61 -11.21
CA SER A 309 -6.30 5.57 -12.17
C SER A 309 -5.65 6.96 -12.09
N SER A 310 -4.86 7.24 -11.05
CA SER A 310 -4.16 8.51 -10.89
C SER A 310 -2.94 8.64 -11.83
N ASP A 311 -2.35 7.52 -12.24
CA ASP A 311 -1.25 7.48 -13.21
C ASP A 311 -1.77 7.43 -14.65
N LYS A 312 -2.10 8.60 -15.21
CA LYS A 312 -2.71 8.72 -16.55
C LYS A 312 -1.79 8.28 -17.68
N THR A 313 -0.48 8.49 -17.52
CA THR A 313 0.50 8.17 -18.56
C THR A 313 1.03 6.75 -18.47
N GLY A 314 0.92 6.10 -17.32
CA GLY A 314 1.48 4.78 -17.06
C GLY A 314 2.97 4.80 -16.70
N GLU A 315 3.58 5.98 -16.61
CA GLU A 315 5.02 6.10 -16.31
C GLU A 315 5.35 5.65 -14.89
N PHE A 316 4.51 5.96 -13.91
CA PHE A 316 4.75 5.62 -12.50
C PHE A 316 4.71 4.12 -12.27
N ARG A 317 3.66 3.45 -12.72
CA ARG A 317 3.56 1.98 -12.62
C ARG A 317 4.64 1.25 -13.41
N THR A 318 5.07 1.84 -14.54
CA THR A 318 6.19 1.30 -15.34
C THR A 318 7.51 1.34 -14.57
N VAL A 319 7.79 2.43 -13.85
CA VAL A 319 8.98 2.55 -12.98
C VAL A 319 8.97 1.46 -11.91
N LEU A 320 7.86 1.29 -11.19
CA LEU A 320 7.76 0.28 -10.14
C LEU A 320 7.95 -1.13 -10.71
N SER A 321 7.28 -1.45 -11.82
CA SER A 321 7.40 -2.75 -12.48
C SER A 321 8.84 -3.03 -12.91
N ASN A 322 9.47 -2.10 -13.61
CA ASN A 322 10.83 -2.28 -14.11
C ASN A 322 11.86 -2.41 -13.00
N MET A 323 11.73 -1.64 -11.92
CA MET A 323 12.70 -1.66 -10.84
C MET A 323 12.49 -2.82 -9.87
N LEU A 324 11.24 -3.17 -9.56
CA LEU A 324 10.95 -4.15 -8.52
C LEU A 324 10.72 -5.56 -9.06
N LEU A 325 10.17 -5.72 -10.27
CA LEU A 325 9.84 -7.04 -10.83
C LEU A 325 10.88 -7.55 -11.83
N ASN A 326 11.51 -6.65 -12.58
CA ASN A 326 12.47 -7.02 -13.66
C ASN A 326 13.93 -6.92 -13.22
N SER A 327 14.23 -6.58 -11.97
CA SER A 327 15.57 -6.51 -11.41
C SER A 327 16.06 -7.90 -10.95
N GLY A 328 16.34 -8.79 -11.90
CA GLY A 328 17.11 -10.02 -11.61
C GLY A 328 18.57 -9.68 -11.29
N PRO A 329 19.32 -10.57 -10.59
CA PRO A 329 20.70 -10.32 -10.16
C PRO A 329 21.64 -9.94 -11.31
N ASP A 330 21.36 -10.34 -12.55
CA ASP A 330 22.17 -10.00 -13.73
C ASP A 330 21.97 -8.56 -14.25
N GLN A 331 20.94 -7.85 -13.85
CA GLN A 331 20.70 -6.47 -14.30
C GLN A 331 21.36 -5.41 -13.41
N HIS A 332 21.64 -5.71 -12.13
CA HIS A 332 22.40 -4.80 -11.27
C HIS A 332 23.81 -4.52 -11.79
N GLN A 333 24.51 -5.51 -12.35
CA GLN A 333 25.84 -5.30 -12.93
C GLN A 333 25.82 -4.52 -14.26
N LYS A 334 24.78 -4.64 -15.08
CA LYS A 334 24.67 -3.91 -16.36
C LYS A 334 24.35 -2.42 -16.20
N ARG A 335 23.65 -2.01 -15.13
CA ARG A 335 23.34 -0.58 -14.87
C ARG A 335 24.53 0.22 -14.37
N TYR A 336 25.44 -0.39 -13.57
CA TYR A 336 26.66 0.27 -13.14
C TYR A 336 27.64 0.53 -14.31
N MET A 337 27.58 -0.27 -15.39
CA MET A 337 28.45 -0.12 -16.55
C MET A 337 27.95 0.88 -17.59
N LEU A 338 26.71 1.37 -17.49
CA LEU A 338 26.13 2.39 -18.39
C LEU A 338 26.16 3.82 -17.80
N GLN A 339 26.66 3.98 -16.55
CA GLN A 339 26.85 5.28 -15.89
C GLN A 339 28.33 5.67 -15.71
N LEU A 340 29.26 4.89 -16.25
CA LEU A 340 30.68 5.23 -16.43
C LEU A 340 30.96 5.53 -17.91
#